data_f2a066f4cde7587dad45a504bc9ceafa
#
_entry.id   f2a066f4cde7587dad45a504bc9ceafa
#
_cell.length_a   1.000
_cell.length_b   1.000
_cell.length_c   1.000
_cell.angle_alpha   90.00
_cell.angle_beta   90.00
_cell.angle_gamma   90.00
#
_symmetry.space_group_name_H-M   'P 1'
#
loop_
_entity.id
_entity.type
_entity.pdbx_description
1 polymer ?
#
loop_
_entity_poly.entity_id
_entity_poly.type
_entity_poly.pdbx_seq_one_letter_code
_entity_poly.pdbx_strand_id
1 'polypeptide(L)'
;TARPLVKGDGTRSNRPMSSNEQVGTGVLRSPGARVGGLRRPDGLLENVEACGLVDPQLGVVDRIIYTDERLYQQELRRIFARSWLFLAHEDQFRNPGDFFTTWMGEDPIIVTKDRKGRIRAYLNSCRHRGARVCRADSGRTKNFTCTYHGWAFDLDGELVSVPDRDNYPDHFDPRDWGLIEVPSVQSYKGLIFGNWDSEAESLVDNLGDMAWYLDAFLDRDPDG
;
A
#
# COMPACT_ATOMS: atom_id res chain seq x y z
N THR A 1 -19.31 48.44 35.59
CA THR A 1 -18.29 47.83 36.49
C THR A 1 -17.63 46.65 35.71
N ALA A 2 -16.51 46.99 35.09
CA ALA A 2 -15.68 46.01 34.34
C ALA A 2 -14.67 45.36 35.30
N ARG A 3 -14.55 44.05 35.26
CA ARG A 3 -13.46 43.30 35.91
C ARG A 3 -12.23 43.24 35.00
N PRO A 4 -11.02 43.39 35.52
CA PRO A 4 -9.81 43.35 34.72
C PRO A 4 -9.38 41.93 34.38
N LEU A 5 -8.82 41.76 33.16
CA LEU A 5 -8.15 40.57 32.65
C LEU A 5 -6.82 40.34 33.38
N VAL A 6 -6.64 39.15 33.92
CA VAL A 6 -5.39 38.65 34.47
C VAL A 6 -4.47 38.24 33.31
N LYS A 7 -3.31 38.89 33.20
CA LYS A 7 -2.21 38.50 32.33
C LYS A 7 -1.52 37.26 32.92
N GLY A 8 -1.64 36.12 32.26
CA GLY A 8 -0.85 34.95 32.56
C GLY A 8 0.51 35.04 31.90
N ASP A 9 1.55 35.10 32.73
CA ASP A 9 2.97 35.05 32.34
C ASP A 9 3.32 33.59 31.99
N GLY A 10 3.45 33.31 30.71
CA GLY A 10 3.75 31.98 30.18
C GLY A 10 5.13 31.92 29.57
N THR A 11 6.16 31.83 30.42
CA THR A 11 7.51 31.46 29.97
C THR A 11 7.50 30.01 29.50
N ARG A 12 7.33 29.78 28.20
CA ARG A 12 7.62 28.50 27.56
C ARG A 12 9.13 28.37 27.44
N SER A 13 9.72 27.45 28.19
CA SER A 13 11.08 27.02 28.05
C SER A 13 11.25 26.37 26.68
N ASN A 14 11.99 27.04 25.79
CA ASN A 14 12.56 26.44 24.59
C ASN A 14 13.62 25.41 25.03
N ARG A 15 13.26 24.13 25.07
CA ARG A 15 14.24 23.05 24.98
C ARG A 15 14.67 22.93 23.54
N PRO A 16 15.97 23.00 23.20
CA PRO A 16 16.43 22.64 21.88
C PRO A 16 16.15 21.14 21.67
N MET A 17 15.47 20.81 20.59
CA MET A 17 15.36 19.43 20.11
C MET A 17 16.77 18.94 19.78
N SER A 18 17.19 17.85 20.42
CA SER A 18 18.46 17.21 20.12
C SER A 18 18.43 16.72 18.67
N SER A 19 19.39 17.22 17.91
CA SER A 19 19.73 16.78 16.57
C SER A 19 20.30 15.35 16.65
N ASN A 20 19.46 14.33 16.58
CA ASN A 20 19.81 12.95 16.21
C ASN A 20 18.58 12.02 16.22
N GLU A 21 17.47 12.42 15.62
CA GLU A 21 16.59 11.45 15.02
C GLU A 21 16.92 11.43 13.53
N GLN A 22 17.76 10.50 13.16
CA GLN A 22 17.92 10.09 11.78
C GLN A 22 16.51 9.77 11.27
N VAL A 23 16.02 10.63 10.36
CA VAL A 23 14.89 10.31 9.50
C VAL A 23 15.34 9.07 8.74
N GLY A 24 14.88 7.91 9.21
CA GLY A 24 15.20 6.65 8.59
C GLY A 24 14.79 6.72 7.13
N THR A 25 15.79 6.65 6.27
CA THR A 25 15.64 6.29 4.86
C THR A 25 14.64 5.16 4.80
N GLY A 26 13.55 5.37 4.05
CA GLY A 26 12.35 4.55 4.00
C GLY A 26 12.58 3.06 4.12
N VAL A 27 12.57 2.57 5.33
CA VAL A 27 12.32 1.17 5.58
C VAL A 27 10.86 0.99 5.20
N LEU A 28 10.63 0.30 4.10
CA LEU A 28 9.35 -0.25 3.72
C LEU A 28 8.77 -0.89 4.98
N ARG A 29 7.81 -0.23 5.60
CA ARG A 29 7.06 -0.86 6.68
C ARG A 29 6.34 -2.02 6.04
N SER A 30 6.49 -3.19 6.64
CA SER A 30 5.80 -4.39 6.20
C SER A 30 4.36 -4.04 5.85
N PRO A 31 3.86 -4.46 4.68
CA PRO A 31 2.45 -4.36 4.32
C PRO A 31 1.61 -4.91 5.47
N GLY A 32 0.45 -4.32 5.73
CA GLY A 32 -0.37 -4.65 6.90
C GLY A 32 -0.11 -3.79 8.14
N ALA A 33 0.89 -2.88 8.12
CA ALA A 33 0.95 -1.83 9.12
C ALA A 33 -0.13 -0.79 8.79
N ARG A 34 -1.24 -0.81 9.51
CA ARG A 34 -2.33 0.17 9.35
C ARG A 34 -1.77 1.58 9.39
N VAL A 35 -1.88 2.30 8.29
CA VAL A 35 -1.58 3.73 8.25
C VAL A 35 -2.64 4.43 9.10
N GLY A 36 -2.29 4.79 10.34
CA GLY A 36 -3.18 5.50 11.27
C GLY A 36 -3.87 4.66 12.35
N GLY A 37 -3.59 3.35 12.47
CA GLY A 37 -4.10 2.50 13.55
C GLY A 37 -3.21 2.53 14.80
N LEU A 38 -3.82 2.50 15.98
CA LEU A 38 -3.14 2.31 17.26
C LEU A 38 -2.18 1.11 17.17
N ARG A 39 -0.89 1.34 17.39
CA ARG A 39 0.09 0.26 17.55
C ARG A 39 -0.37 -0.63 18.69
N ARG A 40 -0.78 -1.86 18.37
CA ARG A 40 -0.83 -2.90 19.39
C ARG A 40 0.59 -3.29 19.74
N PRO A 41 0.90 -3.58 21.04
CA PRO A 41 2.23 -3.98 21.45
C PRO A 41 2.67 -5.21 20.66
N ASP A 42 3.80 -5.12 20.00
CA ASP A 42 4.34 -6.17 19.11
C ASP A 42 4.66 -7.51 19.82
N GLY A 43 4.67 -7.53 21.14
CA GLY A 43 5.06 -8.70 21.95
C GLY A 43 3.99 -9.80 22.10
N LEU A 44 2.75 -9.57 21.68
CA LEU A 44 1.64 -10.55 21.85
C LEU A 44 1.45 -11.48 20.66
N LEU A 45 2.16 -11.27 19.55
CA LEU A 45 1.92 -11.95 18.28
C LEU A 45 2.98 -13.01 17.91
N GLU A 46 4.01 -13.18 18.71
CA GLU A 46 5.17 -13.98 18.30
C GLU A 46 4.97 -15.50 18.31
N ASN A 47 3.92 -16.03 18.94
CA ASN A 47 3.79 -17.47 19.20
C ASN A 47 2.40 -18.07 19.00
N VAL A 48 1.63 -17.67 17.99
CA VAL A 48 0.49 -18.50 17.59
C VAL A 48 0.99 -19.46 16.50
N GLU A 49 1.30 -20.68 16.92
CA GLU A 49 1.65 -21.74 15.99
C GLU A 49 0.37 -22.32 15.38
N ALA A 50 0.30 -22.33 14.05
CA ALA A 50 -0.77 -23.02 13.33
C ALA A 50 -0.63 -24.55 13.40
N CYS A 51 0.48 -25.07 13.94
CA CYS A 51 0.68 -26.50 14.14
C CYS A 51 -0.34 -27.05 15.13
N GLY A 52 -1.00 -28.11 14.73
CA GLY A 52 -2.08 -28.75 15.51
C GLY A 52 -3.49 -28.22 15.20
N LEU A 53 -3.62 -27.14 14.39
CA LEU A 53 -4.94 -26.66 13.95
C LEU A 53 -5.43 -27.35 12.66
N VAL A 54 -4.55 -28.07 11.99
CA VAL A 54 -4.87 -28.85 10.79
C VAL A 54 -4.50 -30.32 11.07
N ASP A 55 -5.46 -31.21 10.93
CA ASP A 55 -5.23 -32.66 10.96
C ASP A 55 -5.35 -33.20 9.50
N PRO A 56 -4.22 -33.44 8.82
CA PRO A 56 -4.23 -33.91 7.44
C PRO A 56 -4.70 -35.37 7.31
N GLN A 57 -4.66 -36.14 8.39
CA GLN A 57 -5.12 -37.55 8.36
C GLN A 57 -6.63 -37.65 8.42
N LEU A 58 -7.26 -36.81 9.21
CA LEU A 58 -8.71 -36.73 9.31
C LEU A 58 -9.32 -35.76 8.31
N GLY A 59 -8.50 -34.92 7.65
CA GLY A 59 -9.00 -33.84 6.77
C GLY A 59 -9.77 -32.79 7.54
N VAL A 60 -9.42 -32.52 8.79
CA VAL A 60 -10.12 -31.59 9.68
C VAL A 60 -9.26 -30.36 9.92
N VAL A 61 -9.89 -29.20 9.86
CA VAL A 61 -9.28 -27.89 10.19
C VAL A 61 -10.05 -27.28 11.35
N ASP A 62 -9.33 -26.83 12.38
CA ASP A 62 -9.95 -26.09 13.48
C ASP A 62 -10.44 -24.72 12.95
N ARG A 63 -11.71 -24.42 13.24
CA ARG A 63 -12.33 -23.16 12.79
C ARG A 63 -11.63 -21.90 13.32
N ILE A 64 -10.82 -21.99 14.37
CA ILE A 64 -10.06 -20.87 14.93
C ILE A 64 -9.12 -20.24 13.88
N ILE A 65 -8.66 -21.04 12.91
CA ILE A 65 -7.87 -20.56 11.77
C ILE A 65 -8.55 -19.40 11.03
N TYR A 66 -9.87 -19.42 10.95
CA TYR A 66 -10.65 -18.41 10.22
C TYR A 66 -11.13 -17.25 11.08
N THR A 67 -10.90 -17.29 12.40
CA THR A 67 -11.50 -16.33 13.33
C THR A 67 -10.51 -15.68 14.30
N ASP A 68 -9.29 -16.22 14.45
CA ASP A 68 -8.30 -15.66 15.37
C ASP A 68 -7.57 -14.49 14.73
N GLU A 69 -7.75 -13.30 15.28
CA GLU A 69 -7.11 -12.06 14.83
C GLU A 69 -5.58 -12.16 14.80
N ARG A 70 -4.96 -12.93 15.70
CA ARG A 70 -3.50 -13.07 15.77
C ARG A 70 -2.97 -13.90 14.60
N LEU A 71 -3.70 -14.92 14.18
CA LEU A 71 -3.38 -15.71 12.97
C LEU A 71 -3.53 -14.81 11.74
N TYR A 72 -4.62 -14.09 11.62
CA TYR A 72 -4.83 -13.15 10.52
C TYR A 72 -3.71 -12.11 10.42
N GLN A 73 -3.28 -11.54 11.52
CA GLN A 73 -2.14 -10.61 11.53
C GLN A 73 -0.81 -11.27 11.14
N GLN A 74 -0.64 -12.57 11.37
CA GLN A 74 0.52 -13.31 10.87
C GLN A 74 0.40 -13.58 9.37
N GLU A 75 -0.79 -13.95 8.87
CA GLU A 75 -1.05 -14.15 7.45
C GLU A 75 -0.77 -12.88 6.65
N LEU A 76 -1.24 -11.72 7.11
CA LEU A 76 -0.95 -10.44 6.48
C LEU A 76 0.55 -10.18 6.30
N ARG A 77 1.37 -10.57 7.29
CA ARG A 77 2.83 -10.34 7.25
C ARG A 77 3.60 -11.42 6.52
N ARG A 78 3.20 -12.69 6.68
CA ARG A 78 3.98 -13.84 6.22
C ARG A 78 3.53 -14.35 4.86
N ILE A 79 2.26 -14.13 4.52
CA ILE A 79 1.65 -14.58 3.27
C ILE A 79 1.36 -13.37 2.38
N PHE A 80 0.39 -12.53 2.73
CA PHE A 80 -0.07 -11.45 1.86
C PHE A 80 1.02 -10.41 1.54
N ALA A 81 1.96 -10.17 2.46
CA ALA A 81 3.07 -9.25 2.24
C ALA A 81 4.18 -9.82 1.34
N ARG A 82 4.17 -11.13 1.03
CA ARG A 82 5.25 -11.81 0.32
C ARG A 82 4.80 -12.63 -0.88
N SER A 83 3.49 -12.69 -1.10
CA SER A 83 2.91 -13.44 -2.20
C SER A 83 2.54 -12.53 -3.35
N TRP A 84 2.51 -13.09 -4.56
CA TRP A 84 1.94 -12.44 -5.71
C TRP A 84 0.42 -12.39 -5.57
N LEU A 85 -0.12 -11.19 -5.48
CA LEU A 85 -1.56 -10.94 -5.31
C LEU A 85 -2.12 -10.40 -6.62
N PHE A 86 -3.24 -10.97 -7.07
CA PHE A 86 -3.94 -10.48 -8.24
C PHE A 86 -4.45 -9.06 -8.03
N LEU A 87 -4.19 -8.18 -8.98
CA LEU A 87 -4.57 -6.77 -8.93
C LEU A 87 -5.67 -6.41 -9.92
N ALA A 88 -5.48 -6.79 -11.18
CA ALA A 88 -6.33 -6.34 -12.28
C ALA A 88 -6.06 -7.17 -13.55
N HIS A 89 -6.82 -6.88 -14.62
CA HIS A 89 -6.55 -7.39 -15.97
C HIS A 89 -6.10 -6.25 -16.90
N GLU A 90 -5.20 -6.52 -17.84
CA GLU A 90 -4.64 -5.51 -18.76
C GLU A 90 -5.70 -4.77 -19.58
N ASP A 91 -6.79 -5.43 -19.96
CA ASP A 91 -7.90 -4.82 -20.72
C ASP A 91 -8.59 -3.66 -19.99
N GLN A 92 -8.42 -3.58 -18.67
CA GLN A 92 -8.92 -2.46 -17.90
C GLN A 92 -8.14 -1.16 -18.17
N PHE A 93 -6.95 -1.26 -18.82
CA PHE A 93 -6.02 -0.16 -19.02
C PHE A 93 -5.72 0.07 -20.51
N ARG A 94 -6.66 0.60 -21.26
CA ARG A 94 -6.51 0.83 -22.72
C ARG A 94 -5.62 2.03 -23.02
N ASN A 95 -5.68 3.08 -22.19
CA ASN A 95 -4.99 4.34 -22.44
C ASN A 95 -4.18 4.79 -21.22
N PRO A 96 -3.13 5.60 -21.42
CA PRO A 96 -2.46 6.26 -20.30
C PRO A 96 -3.43 7.02 -19.42
N GLY A 97 -3.27 6.84 -18.10
CA GLY A 97 -4.13 7.42 -17.09
C GLY A 97 -5.37 6.61 -16.74
N ASP A 98 -5.66 5.52 -17.45
CA ASP A 98 -6.65 4.56 -16.98
C ASP A 98 -6.18 3.99 -15.65
N PHE A 99 -7.11 3.87 -14.71
CA PHE A 99 -6.82 3.36 -13.37
C PHE A 99 -7.94 2.47 -12.84
N PHE A 100 -7.55 1.61 -11.92
CA PHE A 100 -8.44 0.75 -11.14
C PHE A 100 -7.96 0.71 -9.69
N THR A 101 -8.89 0.71 -8.71
CA THR A 101 -8.53 0.56 -7.29
C THR A 101 -8.87 -0.82 -6.79
N THR A 102 -7.95 -1.41 -6.03
CA THR A 102 -8.05 -2.75 -5.47
C THR A 102 -7.39 -2.82 -4.10
N TRP A 103 -7.10 -4.01 -3.63
CA TRP A 103 -6.51 -4.26 -2.32
C TRP A 103 -5.41 -5.32 -2.41
N MET A 104 -4.36 -5.14 -1.60
CA MET A 104 -3.37 -6.17 -1.29
C MET A 104 -3.42 -6.44 0.21
N GLY A 105 -4.09 -7.52 0.61
CA GLY A 105 -4.46 -7.71 2.00
C GLY A 105 -5.36 -6.56 2.50
N GLU A 106 -4.90 -5.80 3.48
CA GLU A 106 -5.61 -4.60 3.99
C GLU A 106 -5.14 -3.29 3.34
N ASP A 107 -4.14 -3.33 2.47
CA ASP A 107 -3.59 -2.14 1.82
C ASP A 107 -4.42 -1.74 0.60
N PRO A 108 -4.99 -0.54 0.55
CA PRO A 108 -5.68 -0.05 -0.64
C PRO A 108 -4.66 0.30 -1.73
N ILE A 109 -4.91 -0.11 -2.96
CA ILE A 109 -4.00 0.04 -4.09
C ILE A 109 -4.67 0.82 -5.22
N ILE A 110 -3.89 1.69 -5.87
CA ILE A 110 -4.20 2.27 -7.19
C ILE A 110 -3.34 1.54 -8.21
N VAL A 111 -3.96 0.89 -9.19
CA VAL A 111 -3.28 0.39 -10.38
C VAL A 111 -3.54 1.35 -11.52
N THR A 112 -2.52 1.76 -12.26
CA THR A 112 -2.68 2.74 -13.35
C THR A 112 -1.72 2.45 -14.49
N LYS A 113 -2.10 2.88 -15.69
CA LYS A 113 -1.21 2.90 -16.86
C LYS A 113 -0.50 4.25 -16.95
N ASP A 114 0.83 4.25 -16.86
CA ASP A 114 1.62 5.47 -16.97
C ASP A 114 1.66 6.00 -18.42
N ARG A 115 2.29 7.16 -18.61
CA ARG A 115 2.41 7.80 -19.93
C ARG A 115 3.28 7.01 -20.92
N LYS A 116 4.11 6.09 -20.43
CA LYS A 116 4.98 5.21 -21.21
C LYS A 116 4.31 3.88 -21.55
N GLY A 117 3.06 3.69 -21.09
CA GLY A 117 2.26 2.48 -21.31
C GLY A 117 2.55 1.36 -20.31
N ARG A 118 3.33 1.59 -19.26
CA ARG A 118 3.62 0.62 -18.22
C ARG A 118 2.51 0.60 -17.19
N ILE A 119 2.16 -0.57 -16.71
CA ILE A 119 1.28 -0.71 -15.55
C ILE A 119 2.11 -0.50 -14.27
N ARG A 120 1.58 0.36 -13.40
CA ARG A 120 2.17 0.68 -12.10
C ARG A 120 1.12 0.54 -11.01
N ALA A 121 1.56 0.21 -9.82
CA ALA A 121 0.67 0.09 -8.67
C ALA A 121 1.24 0.87 -7.48
N TYR A 122 0.36 1.59 -6.78
CA TYR A 122 0.74 2.46 -5.66
C TYR A 122 -0.17 2.22 -4.47
N LEU A 123 0.38 2.34 -3.27
CA LEU A 123 -0.44 2.44 -2.06
C LEU A 123 -1.37 3.65 -2.18
N ASN A 124 -2.67 3.43 -2.13
CA ASN A 124 -3.69 4.49 -2.19
C ASN A 124 -3.78 5.25 -0.87
N SER A 125 -2.67 5.85 -0.47
CA SER A 125 -2.52 6.59 0.79
C SER A 125 -1.68 7.84 0.58
N CYS A 126 -2.24 9.00 0.85
CA CYS A 126 -1.54 10.27 0.71
C CYS A 126 -0.38 10.36 1.69
N ARG A 127 0.81 10.69 1.15
CA ARG A 127 2.03 10.82 1.95
C ARG A 127 1.96 11.94 3.01
N HIS A 128 1.02 12.89 2.84
CA HIS A 128 0.83 13.96 3.81
C HIS A 128 0.27 13.44 5.15
N ARG A 129 -0.92 12.81 5.14
CA ARG A 129 -1.62 12.35 6.35
C ARG A 129 -2.40 11.05 6.17
N GLY A 130 -2.03 10.22 5.22
CA GLY A 130 -2.59 8.88 5.06
C GLY A 130 -4.01 8.81 4.51
N ALA A 131 -4.61 9.94 4.08
CA ALA A 131 -5.94 9.90 3.49
C ALA A 131 -5.91 9.15 2.14
N ARG A 132 -6.98 8.43 1.83
CA ARG A 132 -7.13 7.78 0.53
C ARG A 132 -7.07 8.83 -0.58
N VAL A 133 -6.13 8.66 -1.53
CA VAL A 133 -5.89 9.63 -2.61
C VAL A 133 -6.97 9.51 -3.67
N CYS A 134 -7.22 8.29 -4.15
CA CYS A 134 -8.27 7.97 -5.12
C CYS A 134 -9.42 7.25 -4.44
N ARG A 135 -10.65 7.74 -4.62
CA ARG A 135 -11.87 7.16 -4.03
C ARG A 135 -12.77 6.50 -5.06
N ALA A 136 -12.50 6.72 -6.35
CA ALA A 136 -13.22 6.06 -7.43
C ALA A 136 -12.67 4.65 -7.65
N ASP A 137 -13.55 3.72 -8.01
CA ASP A 137 -13.15 2.33 -8.26
C ASP A 137 -12.34 2.20 -9.56
N SER A 138 -12.67 2.98 -10.57
CA SER A 138 -11.96 3.01 -11.86
C SER A 138 -12.20 4.34 -12.57
N GLY A 139 -11.42 4.61 -13.61
CA GLY A 139 -11.58 5.78 -14.44
C GLY A 139 -10.32 6.14 -15.22
N ARG A 140 -10.26 7.40 -15.65
CA ARG A 140 -9.07 7.96 -16.30
C ARG A 140 -8.76 9.31 -15.74
N THR A 141 -7.49 9.53 -15.41
CA THR A 141 -7.00 10.82 -14.88
C THR A 141 -5.61 11.13 -15.41
N LYS A 142 -5.22 12.40 -15.30
CA LYS A 142 -3.84 12.84 -15.55
C LYS A 142 -3.00 12.86 -14.26
N ASN A 143 -3.67 13.07 -13.12
CA ASN A 143 -3.07 13.16 -11.79
C ASN A 143 -4.07 12.65 -10.76
N PHE A 144 -3.56 12.07 -9.68
CA PHE A 144 -4.34 11.69 -8.51
C PHE A 144 -4.26 12.82 -7.47
N THR A 145 -5.35 13.51 -7.21
CA THR A 145 -5.40 14.62 -6.25
C THR A 145 -6.08 14.19 -4.97
N CYS A 146 -5.37 14.28 -3.86
CA CYS A 146 -5.91 14.00 -2.53
C CYS A 146 -6.96 15.06 -2.16
N THR A 147 -8.20 14.63 -1.93
CA THR A 147 -9.31 15.53 -1.62
C THR A 147 -9.21 16.17 -0.23
N TYR A 148 -8.26 15.72 0.62
CA TYR A 148 -8.13 16.25 1.96
C TYR A 148 -7.37 17.59 2.00
N HIS A 149 -6.17 17.67 1.39
CA HIS A 149 -5.37 18.90 1.38
C HIS A 149 -4.81 19.24 -0.01
N GLY A 150 -5.33 18.65 -1.09
CA GLY A 150 -4.99 19.05 -2.45
C GLY A 150 -3.62 18.59 -2.96
N TRP A 151 -2.88 17.74 -2.22
CA TRP A 151 -1.65 17.16 -2.76
C TRP A 151 -1.96 16.35 -4.00
N ALA A 152 -1.24 16.60 -5.10
CA ALA A 152 -1.46 15.93 -6.37
C ALA A 152 -0.23 15.12 -6.78
N PHE A 153 -0.49 13.90 -7.22
CA PHE A 153 0.50 12.94 -7.68
C PHE A 153 0.24 12.61 -9.14
N ASP A 154 1.29 12.53 -9.93
CA ASP A 154 1.15 12.13 -11.34
C ASP A 154 1.03 10.61 -11.52
N LEU A 155 1.02 10.16 -12.78
CA LEU A 155 0.90 8.74 -13.12
C LEU A 155 2.18 7.94 -12.81
N ASP A 156 3.31 8.61 -12.63
CA ASP A 156 4.57 8.00 -12.18
C ASP A 156 4.66 7.97 -10.65
N GLY A 157 3.60 8.43 -9.94
CA GLY A 157 3.50 8.46 -8.48
C GLY A 157 4.22 9.64 -7.84
N GLU A 158 4.80 10.54 -8.61
CA GLU A 158 5.54 11.66 -8.08
C GLU A 158 4.63 12.77 -7.57
N LEU A 159 5.03 13.44 -6.48
CA LEU A 159 4.30 14.58 -5.94
C LEU A 159 4.57 15.81 -6.83
N VAL A 160 3.56 16.21 -7.60
CA VAL A 160 3.67 17.29 -8.60
C VAL A 160 3.05 18.61 -8.16
N SER A 161 2.21 18.60 -7.14
CA SER A 161 1.58 19.83 -6.63
C SER A 161 1.30 19.75 -5.15
N VAL A 162 1.68 20.81 -4.44
CA VAL A 162 1.42 21.02 -3.02
C VAL A 162 0.82 22.41 -2.87
N PRO A 163 -0.44 22.56 -2.40
CA PRO A 163 -1.01 23.86 -2.09
C PRO A 163 -0.20 24.57 -0.99
N ASP A 164 -0.14 25.90 -1.08
CA ASP A 164 0.55 26.72 -0.10
C ASP A 164 2.01 26.30 0.15
N ARG A 165 2.72 25.98 -0.93
CA ARG A 165 4.10 25.46 -0.92
C ARG A 165 5.05 26.32 -0.06
N ASP A 166 4.84 27.63 -0.07
CA ASP A 166 5.66 28.59 0.67
C ASP A 166 5.52 28.48 2.21
N ASN A 167 4.50 27.78 2.68
CA ASN A 167 4.31 27.49 4.10
C ASN A 167 5.06 26.26 4.59
N TYR A 168 5.72 25.51 3.68
CA TYR A 168 6.55 24.36 4.02
C TYR A 168 7.98 24.79 4.28
N PRO A 169 8.73 24.07 5.13
CA PRO A 169 10.14 24.38 5.38
C PRO A 169 10.99 24.36 4.09
N ASP A 170 12.07 25.14 4.06
CA ASP A 170 12.98 25.22 2.89
C ASP A 170 13.57 23.86 2.47
N HIS A 171 13.74 22.94 3.43
CA HIS A 171 14.26 21.60 3.17
C HIS A 171 13.21 20.60 2.68
N PHE A 172 11.95 21.00 2.52
CA PHE A 172 10.92 20.13 1.98
C PHE A 172 11.16 19.93 0.47
N ASP A 173 11.53 18.72 0.08
CA ASP A 173 11.66 18.32 -1.33
C ASP A 173 10.48 17.46 -1.74
N PRO A 174 9.64 17.90 -2.69
CA PRO A 174 8.50 17.08 -3.17
C PRO A 174 8.92 15.72 -3.72
N ARG A 175 10.14 15.56 -4.22
CA ARG A 175 10.66 14.30 -4.76
C ARG A 175 10.70 13.17 -3.71
N ASP A 176 10.80 13.52 -2.43
CA ASP A 176 10.82 12.54 -1.33
C ASP A 176 9.42 12.11 -0.90
N TRP A 177 8.38 12.71 -1.48
CA TRP A 177 6.99 12.57 -1.03
C TRP A 177 6.06 11.95 -2.09
N GLY A 178 6.61 11.25 -3.07
CA GLY A 178 5.84 10.46 -4.02
C GLY A 178 5.00 9.36 -3.35
N LEU A 179 4.03 8.82 -4.06
CA LEU A 179 3.27 7.65 -3.60
C LEU A 179 4.21 6.46 -3.39
N ILE A 180 3.85 5.60 -2.43
CA ILE A 180 4.60 4.35 -2.21
C ILE A 180 4.23 3.40 -3.35
N GLU A 181 5.21 3.06 -4.16
CA GLU A 181 5.04 2.10 -5.25
C GLU A 181 5.09 0.66 -4.74
N VAL A 182 4.26 -0.20 -5.30
CA VAL A 182 4.39 -1.66 -5.13
C VAL A 182 5.66 -2.08 -5.88
N PRO A 183 6.67 -2.63 -5.18
CA PRO A 183 8.00 -2.81 -5.76
C PRO A 183 8.04 -3.81 -6.92
N SER A 184 7.13 -4.78 -6.93
CA SER A 184 7.07 -5.79 -7.97
C SER A 184 5.66 -5.85 -8.56
N VAL A 185 5.53 -5.51 -9.85
CA VAL A 185 4.28 -5.64 -10.63
C VAL A 185 4.62 -6.38 -11.91
N GLN A 186 3.99 -7.52 -12.13
CA GLN A 186 4.19 -8.36 -13.32
C GLN A 186 2.85 -8.82 -13.88
N SER A 187 2.86 -9.19 -15.15
CA SER A 187 1.68 -9.70 -15.84
C SER A 187 1.94 -11.10 -16.36
N TYR A 188 0.90 -11.94 -16.30
CA TYR A 188 0.87 -13.26 -16.93
C TYR A 188 -0.41 -13.37 -17.76
N LYS A 189 -0.26 -13.37 -19.09
CA LYS A 189 -1.38 -13.45 -20.04
C LYS A 189 -2.53 -12.50 -19.75
N GLY A 190 -2.20 -11.24 -19.49
CA GLY A 190 -3.18 -10.20 -19.16
C GLY A 190 -3.55 -10.08 -17.68
N LEU A 191 -3.30 -11.11 -16.86
CA LEU A 191 -3.52 -11.04 -15.41
C LEU A 191 -2.36 -10.28 -14.76
N ILE A 192 -2.65 -9.18 -14.08
CA ILE A 192 -1.67 -8.33 -13.40
C ILE A 192 -1.61 -8.71 -11.93
N PHE A 193 -0.39 -8.93 -11.45
CA PHE A 193 -0.10 -9.25 -10.05
C PHE A 193 0.88 -8.25 -9.45
N GLY A 194 0.77 -8.02 -8.15
CA GLY A 194 1.70 -7.24 -7.37
C GLY A 194 2.28 -8.02 -6.20
N ASN A 195 3.51 -7.69 -5.81
CA ASN A 195 4.15 -8.25 -4.63
C ASN A 195 4.87 -7.13 -3.87
N TRP A 196 4.70 -7.10 -2.54
CA TRP A 196 5.38 -6.14 -1.68
C TRP A 196 6.84 -6.52 -1.37
N ASP A 197 7.22 -7.78 -1.60
CA ASP A 197 8.59 -8.24 -1.43
C ASP A 197 9.40 -7.92 -2.70
N SER A 198 10.36 -7.01 -2.59
CA SER A 198 11.24 -6.64 -3.70
C SER A 198 12.20 -7.76 -4.10
N GLU A 199 12.43 -8.73 -3.21
CA GLU A 199 13.31 -9.89 -3.42
C GLU A 199 12.54 -11.15 -3.83
N ALA A 200 11.22 -11.03 -4.07
CA ALA A 200 10.42 -12.15 -4.53
C ALA A 200 10.94 -12.68 -5.88
N GLU A 201 10.89 -14.00 -6.04
CA GLU A 201 11.10 -14.62 -7.35
C GLU A 201 10.12 -14.09 -8.39
N SER A 202 10.42 -14.26 -9.67
CA SER A 202 9.52 -13.80 -10.73
C SER A 202 8.13 -14.43 -10.62
N LEU A 203 7.10 -13.73 -11.11
CA LEU A 203 5.74 -14.26 -11.13
C LEU A 203 5.68 -15.63 -11.82
N VAL A 204 6.38 -15.79 -12.93
CA VAL A 204 6.37 -17.06 -13.70
C VAL A 204 7.02 -18.19 -12.91
N ASP A 205 8.14 -17.93 -12.24
CA ASP A 205 8.80 -18.94 -11.40
C ASP A 205 7.92 -19.32 -10.22
N ASN A 206 7.27 -18.33 -9.60
CA ASN A 206 6.35 -18.55 -8.47
C ASN A 206 5.08 -19.33 -8.88
N LEU A 207 4.56 -19.10 -10.10
CA LEU A 207 3.43 -19.87 -10.62
C LEU A 207 3.81 -21.35 -10.83
N GLY A 208 5.03 -21.63 -11.27
CA GLY A 208 5.47 -23.00 -11.53
C GLY A 208 4.45 -23.79 -12.35
N ASP A 209 4.09 -24.99 -11.89
CA ASP A 209 3.10 -25.85 -12.56
C ASP A 209 1.70 -25.25 -12.61
N MET A 210 1.39 -24.24 -11.76
CA MET A 210 0.10 -23.53 -11.79
C MET A 210 -0.09 -22.76 -13.11
N ALA A 211 0.99 -22.36 -13.77
CA ALA A 211 0.93 -21.69 -15.07
C ALA A 211 0.17 -22.54 -16.10
N TRP A 212 0.36 -23.87 -16.10
CA TRP A 212 -0.36 -24.78 -16.99
C TRP A 212 -1.90 -24.72 -16.81
N TYR A 213 -2.35 -24.59 -15.57
CA TYR A 213 -3.80 -24.47 -15.30
C TYR A 213 -4.32 -23.12 -15.78
N LEU A 214 -3.58 -22.05 -15.58
CA LEU A 214 -3.95 -20.73 -16.10
C LEU A 214 -3.99 -20.73 -17.62
N ASP A 215 -3.02 -21.37 -18.28
CA ASP A 215 -2.98 -21.51 -19.73
C ASP A 215 -4.24 -22.24 -20.25
N ALA A 216 -4.64 -23.32 -19.58
CA ALA A 216 -5.83 -24.08 -19.97
C ALA A 216 -7.13 -23.25 -19.92
N PHE A 217 -7.17 -22.18 -19.15
CA PHE A 217 -8.30 -21.26 -19.10
C PHE A 217 -8.13 -20.06 -20.05
N LEU A 218 -6.95 -19.46 -20.08
CA LEU A 218 -6.69 -18.20 -20.79
C LEU A 218 -6.48 -18.40 -22.30
N ASP A 219 -6.00 -19.58 -22.72
CA ASP A 219 -5.77 -19.87 -24.15
C ASP A 219 -7.00 -20.48 -24.87
N ARG A 220 -8.17 -20.45 -24.23
CA ARG A 220 -9.39 -21.01 -24.83
C ARG A 220 -9.95 -20.16 -25.96
N ASP A 221 -9.74 -18.86 -25.88
CA ASP A 221 -10.13 -17.90 -26.90
C ASP A 221 -8.86 -17.41 -27.61
N PRO A 222 -8.73 -17.59 -28.93
CA PRO A 222 -7.57 -17.07 -29.67
C PRO A 222 -7.49 -15.54 -29.69
N ASP A 223 -8.57 -14.86 -29.37
CA ASP A 223 -8.63 -13.39 -29.31
C ASP A 223 -8.41 -12.85 -27.87
N GLY A 224 -8.20 -13.70 -26.86
CA GLY A 224 -7.87 -13.37 -25.47
C GLY A 224 -9.06 -13.30 -24.55
#